data_3682f6a6682eb5729e7c1ec9436b9044
#
_entry.id   3682f6a6682eb5729e7c1ec9436b9044
#
_cell.length_a   1.000
_cell.length_b   1.000
_cell.length_c   1.000
_cell.angle_alpha   90.00
_cell.angle_beta   90.00
_cell.angle_gamma   90.00
#
_symmetry.space_group_name_H-M   'P 1'
#
loop_
_entity.id
_entity.type
_entity.pdbx_description
1 polymer ?
#
loop_
_entity_poly.entity_id
_entity_poly.type
_entity_poly.pdbx_seq_one_letter_code
_entity_poly.pdbx_strand_id
1 'polypeptide(L)'
;MKRLLTSIFCFSILISHAQFKADNVKYKTVFPEDLCKTLQENPGYVLLDVRSDGEFNDTMYASPALNIGHMQNAMHINITQLPQRWKELSEYKDKPLFIYCSHSQRSRRASRLLADSGFTKVFNINGGLTNFYDQAIESDPCSNYLIQSSVPYKIVSPKSLLNAKTQKSYYIIDLRSDSIFKGIGSERTKTEGRFCDAVNIPFEKFMSGEAMTFKKPVLLVDEFGDESAKAAAMLYSKGIKDVSILFDGMDGWRDYVINNKQLSISACGLPVGYSILSGDQFAQMTKSQQPMTIIDVRSKEEFTNASKNYWQNIGQIKNAISIPSTEIKTSSLLPSSKTQNIIVYGFNSQPEIFESAKALKDLGYKNVYVLHGGIWRLRWASHNLKNKMYLNDLVVNVPAENE
;
A
#
# COMPACT_ATOMS: atom_id res chain seq x y z
N MET A 1 -51.49 35.97 -8.64
CA MET A 1 -50.48 35.75 -7.60
C MET A 1 -49.88 34.36 -7.77
N LYS A 2 -48.76 34.28 -8.45
CA LYS A 2 -48.00 33.00 -8.62
C LYS A 2 -46.97 32.88 -7.48
N ARG A 3 -47.14 31.87 -6.63
CA ARG A 3 -46.14 31.55 -5.58
C ARG A 3 -44.98 30.78 -6.20
N LEU A 4 -43.82 31.38 -6.19
CA LEU A 4 -42.54 30.72 -6.52
C LEU A 4 -42.16 29.83 -5.33
N LEU A 5 -42.12 28.52 -5.52
CA LEU A 5 -41.49 27.58 -4.58
C LEU A 5 -40.01 27.57 -4.90
N THR A 6 -39.22 28.14 -4.02
CA THR A 6 -37.76 28.06 -4.04
C THR A 6 -37.36 26.76 -3.37
N SER A 7 -36.99 25.76 -4.16
CA SER A 7 -36.35 24.51 -3.65
C SER A 7 -34.94 24.83 -3.19
N ILE A 8 -34.73 24.82 -1.89
CA ILE A 8 -33.40 24.87 -1.29
C ILE A 8 -32.79 23.47 -1.49
N PHE A 9 -31.92 23.33 -2.47
CA PHE A 9 -31.05 22.17 -2.60
C PHE A 9 -29.97 22.28 -1.50
N CYS A 10 -30.15 21.55 -0.41
CA CYS A 10 -29.07 21.30 0.55
C CYS A 10 -28.00 20.44 -0.14
N PHE A 11 -26.99 21.10 -0.68
CA PHE A 11 -25.73 20.43 -1.02
C PHE A 11 -25.08 19.98 0.30
N SER A 12 -25.27 18.71 0.66
CA SER A 12 -24.41 18.08 1.67
C SER A 12 -23.01 17.99 1.07
N ILE A 13 -22.16 18.95 1.44
CA ILE A 13 -20.74 18.88 1.21
C ILE A 13 -20.25 17.66 2.00
N LEU A 14 -20.03 16.54 1.31
CA LEU A 14 -19.26 15.42 1.81
C LEU A 14 -17.83 15.96 2.00
N ILE A 15 -17.54 16.44 3.19
CA ILE A 15 -16.17 16.76 3.60
C ILE A 15 -15.42 15.44 3.54
N SER A 16 -14.67 15.25 2.44
CA SER A 16 -13.74 14.13 2.32
C SER A 16 -12.65 14.36 3.39
N HIS A 17 -12.71 13.58 4.46
CA HIS A 17 -11.66 13.65 5.48
C HIS A 17 -10.36 13.16 4.83
N ALA A 18 -9.31 13.91 4.99
CA ALA A 18 -8.02 13.65 4.39
C ALA A 18 -7.50 12.25 4.71
N GLN A 19 -6.95 11.61 3.70
CA GLN A 19 -6.41 10.24 3.77
C GLN A 19 -5.26 10.12 4.79
N PHE A 20 -4.60 11.24 5.10
CA PHE A 20 -3.38 11.31 5.90
C PHE A 20 -3.54 12.09 7.20
N LYS A 21 -4.76 12.36 7.65
CA LYS A 21 -4.98 13.12 8.86
C LYS A 21 -4.51 12.35 10.09
N ALA A 22 -3.73 13.01 10.96
CA ALA A 22 -3.25 12.43 12.20
C ALA A 22 -4.41 12.03 13.12
N ASP A 23 -4.26 10.87 13.81
CA ASP A 23 -5.22 10.39 14.81
C ASP A 23 -4.98 11.10 16.16
N ASN A 24 -5.32 12.38 16.25
CA ASN A 24 -5.14 13.20 17.45
C ASN A 24 -6.47 13.55 18.14
N VAL A 25 -7.43 12.65 18.11
CA VAL A 25 -8.82 12.92 18.51
C VAL A 25 -9.31 11.97 19.60
N LYS A 26 -10.61 11.89 19.80
CA LYS A 26 -11.33 11.17 20.86
C LYS A 26 -11.16 9.64 20.83
N TYR A 27 -10.33 9.07 19.97
CA TYR A 27 -10.03 7.65 19.92
C TYR A 27 -8.53 7.38 19.98
N LYS A 28 -8.14 6.16 20.27
CA LYS A 28 -6.74 5.72 20.33
C LYS A 28 -6.35 5.02 19.04
N THR A 29 -5.09 5.18 18.63
CA THR A 29 -4.51 4.44 17.49
C THR A 29 -3.70 3.27 18.00
N VAL A 30 -3.92 2.09 17.42
CA VAL A 30 -3.15 0.86 17.70
C VAL A 30 -2.51 0.38 16.42
N PHE A 31 -1.22 0.14 16.44
CA PHE A 31 -0.50 -0.45 15.32
C PHE A 31 -0.58 -1.98 15.37
N PRO A 32 -0.53 -2.69 14.23
CA PRO A 32 -0.59 -4.14 14.18
C PRO A 32 0.41 -4.83 15.10
N GLU A 33 1.62 -4.27 15.22
CA GLU A 33 2.70 -4.80 16.08
C GLU A 33 2.35 -4.76 17.57
N ASP A 34 1.44 -3.88 17.98
CA ASP A 34 0.99 -3.75 19.36
C ASP A 34 -0.40 -4.36 19.59
N LEU A 35 -1.06 -4.85 18.52
CA LEU A 35 -2.46 -5.23 18.57
C LEU A 35 -2.72 -6.33 19.60
N CYS A 36 -1.96 -7.42 19.54
CA CYS A 36 -2.13 -8.56 20.43
C CYS A 36 -2.00 -8.18 21.90
N LYS A 37 -0.98 -7.40 22.25
CA LYS A 37 -0.77 -6.88 23.59
C LYS A 37 -1.94 -5.99 24.01
N THR A 38 -2.37 -5.08 23.13
CA THR A 38 -3.45 -4.15 23.44
C THR A 38 -4.79 -4.88 23.63
N LEU A 39 -5.07 -5.92 22.85
CA LEU A 39 -6.27 -6.77 23.05
C LEU A 39 -6.24 -7.47 24.41
N GLN A 40 -5.10 -8.03 24.81
CA GLN A 40 -4.93 -8.67 26.13
C GLN A 40 -5.13 -7.68 27.30
N GLU A 41 -4.66 -6.45 27.15
CA GLU A 41 -4.83 -5.38 28.15
C GLU A 41 -6.26 -4.83 28.23
N ASN A 42 -7.11 -5.16 27.27
CA ASN A 42 -8.49 -4.69 27.15
C ASN A 42 -9.48 -5.87 27.07
N PRO A 43 -9.62 -6.71 28.12
CA PRO A 43 -10.48 -7.89 28.09
C PRO A 43 -11.94 -7.49 27.86
N GLY A 44 -12.67 -8.35 27.16
CA GLY A 44 -14.05 -8.09 26.75
C GLY A 44 -14.18 -7.11 25.57
N TYR A 45 -13.10 -6.93 24.85
CA TYR A 45 -13.08 -6.10 23.64
C TYR A 45 -14.06 -6.60 22.58
N VAL A 46 -14.45 -5.68 21.70
CA VAL A 46 -15.25 -5.93 20.50
C VAL A 46 -14.44 -5.53 19.29
N LEU A 47 -14.43 -6.36 18.26
CA LEU A 47 -13.83 -6.05 16.95
C LEU A 47 -14.93 -5.60 15.99
N LEU A 48 -14.69 -4.54 15.23
CA LEU A 48 -15.60 -4.03 14.21
C LEU A 48 -14.89 -3.88 12.88
N ASP A 49 -15.29 -4.67 11.89
CA ASP A 49 -14.89 -4.51 10.51
C ASP A 49 -15.82 -3.53 9.79
N VAL A 50 -15.25 -2.50 9.18
CA VAL A 50 -16.02 -1.48 8.45
C VAL A 50 -15.75 -1.51 6.94
N ARG A 51 -15.24 -2.63 6.43
CA ARG A 51 -15.04 -2.85 5.00
C ARG A 51 -16.37 -3.09 4.27
N SER A 52 -16.31 -3.32 2.97
CA SER A 52 -17.48 -3.76 2.20
C SER A 52 -17.89 -5.19 2.57
N ASP A 53 -19.14 -5.54 2.28
CA ASP A 53 -19.65 -6.89 2.52
C ASP A 53 -18.85 -7.95 1.75
N GLY A 54 -18.40 -7.61 0.53
CA GLY A 54 -17.57 -8.50 -0.29
C GLY A 54 -16.18 -8.74 0.31
N GLU A 55 -15.53 -7.69 0.87
CA GLU A 55 -14.24 -7.84 1.55
C GLU A 55 -14.36 -8.66 2.83
N PHE A 56 -15.44 -8.46 3.59
CA PHE A 56 -15.67 -9.20 4.84
C PHE A 56 -15.95 -10.70 4.58
N ASN A 57 -16.73 -11.02 3.54
CA ASN A 57 -17.15 -12.37 3.21
C ASN A 57 -16.21 -13.09 2.20
N ASP A 58 -15.08 -12.49 1.82
CA ASP A 58 -14.18 -13.01 0.79
C ASP A 58 -14.87 -13.26 -0.56
N THR A 59 -15.76 -12.35 -0.97
CA THR A 59 -16.57 -12.46 -2.21
C THR A 59 -16.33 -11.31 -3.20
N MET A 60 -15.15 -10.69 -3.16
CA MET A 60 -14.74 -9.65 -4.09
C MET A 60 -14.30 -10.28 -5.42
N TYR A 61 -15.25 -10.53 -6.32
CA TYR A 61 -14.95 -11.19 -7.61
C TYR A 61 -14.17 -10.31 -8.58
N ALA A 62 -14.41 -9.00 -8.56
CA ALA A 62 -13.72 -8.05 -9.43
C ALA A 62 -12.27 -7.80 -9.01
N SER A 63 -12.01 -7.81 -7.70
CA SER A 63 -10.69 -7.59 -7.11
C SER A 63 -10.42 -8.64 -6.01
N PRO A 64 -10.19 -9.90 -6.40
CA PRO A 64 -10.07 -11.00 -5.43
C PRO A 64 -8.83 -10.92 -4.54
N ALA A 65 -7.84 -10.08 -4.86
CA ALA A 65 -6.75 -9.73 -3.96
C ALA A 65 -7.23 -9.09 -2.63
N LEU A 66 -8.46 -8.54 -2.60
CA LEU A 66 -9.08 -7.99 -1.39
C LEU A 66 -9.75 -9.06 -0.50
N ASN A 67 -9.83 -10.31 -0.95
CA ASN A 67 -10.32 -11.44 -0.16
C ASN A 67 -9.21 -11.95 0.77
N ILE A 68 -8.99 -11.21 1.84
CA ILE A 68 -7.91 -11.45 2.81
C ILE A 68 -8.42 -11.88 4.18
N GLY A 69 -9.66 -12.37 4.23
CA GLY A 69 -10.31 -12.75 5.47
C GLY A 69 -10.76 -11.55 6.31
N HIS A 70 -11.13 -11.83 7.55
CA HIS A 70 -11.50 -10.85 8.57
C HIS A 70 -11.01 -11.31 9.95
N MET A 71 -10.97 -10.41 10.91
CA MET A 71 -10.59 -10.78 12.28
C MET A 71 -11.67 -11.68 12.89
N GLN A 72 -11.25 -12.74 13.55
CA GLN A 72 -12.14 -13.73 14.17
C GLN A 72 -13.10 -13.06 15.18
N ASN A 73 -14.37 -13.41 15.11
CA ASN A 73 -15.45 -12.83 15.91
C ASN A 73 -15.68 -11.33 15.71
N ALA A 74 -15.19 -10.74 14.63
CA ALA A 74 -15.48 -9.36 14.32
C ALA A 74 -16.95 -9.19 13.92
N MET A 75 -17.60 -8.16 14.48
CA MET A 75 -18.84 -7.64 13.94
C MET A 75 -18.57 -6.93 12.61
N HIS A 76 -19.57 -6.90 11.74
CA HIS A 76 -19.44 -6.22 10.46
C HIS A 76 -20.54 -5.18 10.27
N ILE A 77 -20.13 -3.93 10.01
CA ILE A 77 -21.01 -2.87 9.52
C ILE A 77 -20.26 -2.06 8.47
N ASN A 78 -20.66 -2.17 7.21
CA ASN A 78 -20.07 -1.41 6.13
C ASN A 78 -20.06 0.09 6.46
N ILE A 79 -18.92 0.77 6.25
CA ILE A 79 -18.73 2.20 6.56
C ILE A 79 -19.82 3.10 5.96
N THR A 80 -20.38 2.73 4.80
CA THR A 80 -21.46 3.49 4.15
C THR A 80 -22.79 3.38 4.91
N GLN A 81 -22.99 2.31 5.66
CA GLN A 81 -24.18 2.05 6.45
C GLN A 81 -24.01 2.50 7.91
N LEU A 82 -22.78 2.62 8.38
CA LEU A 82 -22.48 2.91 9.78
C LEU A 82 -23.18 4.17 10.32
N PRO A 83 -23.31 5.29 9.55
CA PRO A 83 -24.01 6.47 10.06
C PRO A 83 -25.47 6.23 10.45
N GLN A 84 -26.15 5.27 9.83
CA GLN A 84 -27.52 4.91 10.11
C GLN A 84 -27.62 3.77 11.16
N ARG A 85 -26.61 2.89 11.21
CA ARG A 85 -26.63 1.65 11.96
C ARG A 85 -25.82 1.68 13.29
N TRP A 86 -25.08 2.75 13.58
CA TRP A 86 -24.22 2.81 14.77
C TRP A 86 -24.95 2.52 16.10
N LYS A 87 -26.28 2.75 16.14
CA LYS A 87 -27.11 2.46 17.32
C LYS A 87 -27.19 0.96 17.65
N GLU A 88 -26.96 0.08 16.69
CA GLU A 88 -26.84 -1.38 16.88
C GLU A 88 -25.69 -1.74 17.81
N LEU A 89 -24.69 -0.86 17.91
CA LEU A 89 -23.52 -1.01 18.77
C LEU A 89 -23.70 -0.40 20.18
N SER A 90 -24.90 0.10 20.53
CA SER A 90 -25.11 0.89 21.76
C SER A 90 -24.76 0.14 23.05
N GLU A 91 -24.90 -1.19 23.08
CA GLU A 91 -24.51 -2.02 24.22
C GLU A 91 -22.99 -2.08 24.48
N TYR A 92 -22.19 -1.64 23.49
CA TYR A 92 -20.72 -1.65 23.55
C TYR A 92 -20.12 -0.28 23.84
N LYS A 93 -20.91 0.76 24.18
CA LYS A 93 -20.43 2.13 24.36
C LYS A 93 -19.28 2.27 25.37
N ASP A 94 -19.31 1.46 26.43
CA ASP A 94 -18.30 1.49 27.48
C ASP A 94 -17.29 0.34 27.39
N LYS A 95 -17.42 -0.52 26.37
CA LYS A 95 -16.47 -1.61 26.09
C LYS A 95 -15.35 -1.14 25.18
N PRO A 96 -14.16 -1.75 25.27
CA PRO A 96 -13.08 -1.52 24.30
C PRO A 96 -13.52 -1.94 22.90
N LEU A 97 -13.64 -1.00 21.97
CA LEU A 97 -14.10 -1.21 20.60
C LEU A 97 -12.94 -0.97 19.64
N PHE A 98 -12.45 -2.03 19.01
CA PHE A 98 -11.37 -2.00 18.05
C PHE A 98 -11.93 -2.02 16.64
N ILE A 99 -11.63 -1.00 15.85
CA ILE A 99 -12.20 -0.76 14.53
C ILE A 99 -11.10 -0.87 13.48
N TYR A 100 -11.36 -1.62 12.44
CA TYR A 100 -10.41 -1.78 11.34
C TYR A 100 -11.09 -1.75 9.97
N CYS A 101 -10.28 -1.51 8.95
CA CYS A 101 -10.62 -1.70 7.53
C CYS A 101 -9.41 -2.31 6.81
N SER A 102 -9.26 -2.14 5.50
CA SER A 102 -8.05 -2.58 4.78
C SER A 102 -6.83 -1.67 5.04
N HIS A 103 -6.98 -0.31 4.95
CA HIS A 103 -5.87 0.64 4.91
C HIS A 103 -6.01 1.84 5.87
N SER A 104 -6.79 1.80 6.93
CA SER A 104 -7.07 2.84 7.93
C SER A 104 -8.08 3.92 7.55
N GLN A 105 -8.26 4.33 6.32
CA GLN A 105 -9.09 5.49 5.97
C GLN A 105 -10.54 5.33 6.44
N ARG A 106 -11.17 4.20 6.16
CA ARG A 106 -12.55 3.88 6.56
C ARG A 106 -12.67 3.72 8.08
N SER A 107 -11.72 3.04 8.70
CA SER A 107 -11.75 2.79 10.16
C SER A 107 -11.51 4.07 10.97
N ARG A 108 -10.66 5.00 10.53
CA ARG A 108 -10.52 6.32 11.17
C ARG A 108 -11.83 7.12 11.13
N ARG A 109 -12.52 7.11 9.98
CA ARG A 109 -13.85 7.76 9.85
C ARG A 109 -14.87 7.12 10.79
N ALA A 110 -14.91 5.79 10.85
CA ALA A 110 -15.77 5.04 11.75
C ALA A 110 -15.44 5.32 13.23
N SER A 111 -14.16 5.31 13.60
CA SER A 111 -13.70 5.58 14.95
C SER A 111 -14.10 6.98 15.42
N ARG A 112 -13.97 8.00 14.56
CA ARG A 112 -14.41 9.36 14.85
C ARG A 112 -15.91 9.42 15.07
N LEU A 113 -16.69 8.86 14.14
CA LEU A 113 -18.16 8.84 14.24
C LEU A 113 -18.62 8.21 15.54
N LEU A 114 -18.06 7.05 15.93
CA LEU A 114 -18.45 6.34 17.13
C LEU A 114 -18.01 7.07 18.40
N ALA A 115 -16.80 7.62 18.44
CA ALA A 115 -16.34 8.45 19.56
C ALA A 115 -17.22 9.71 19.74
N ASP A 116 -17.62 10.37 18.66
CA ASP A 116 -18.54 11.51 18.69
C ASP A 116 -19.98 11.10 19.08
N SER A 117 -20.33 9.81 18.87
CA SER A 117 -21.61 9.22 19.30
C SER A 117 -21.61 8.70 20.74
N GLY A 118 -20.54 8.98 21.51
CA GLY A 118 -20.46 8.68 22.94
C GLY A 118 -19.84 7.33 23.29
N PHE A 119 -19.13 6.67 22.38
CA PHE A 119 -18.31 5.51 22.72
C PHE A 119 -17.04 5.97 23.43
N THR A 120 -16.76 5.42 24.61
CA THR A 120 -15.72 5.93 25.51
C THR A 120 -14.33 5.30 25.31
N LYS A 121 -14.27 4.09 24.73
CA LYS A 121 -13.04 3.31 24.57
C LYS A 121 -12.88 2.84 23.13
N VAL A 122 -12.70 3.79 22.21
CA VAL A 122 -12.55 3.52 20.78
C VAL A 122 -11.07 3.41 20.40
N PHE A 123 -10.74 2.36 19.65
CA PHE A 123 -9.41 2.09 19.13
C PHE A 123 -9.46 1.92 17.61
N ASN A 124 -8.66 2.67 16.87
CA ASN A 124 -8.45 2.46 15.43
C ASN A 124 -7.24 1.55 15.22
N ILE A 125 -7.39 0.42 14.53
CA ILE A 125 -6.27 -0.43 14.11
C ILE A 125 -5.66 0.19 12.85
N ASN A 126 -4.49 0.80 13.01
CA ASN A 126 -3.85 1.60 11.99
C ASN A 126 -3.22 0.76 10.89
N GLY A 127 -3.35 1.19 9.63
CA GLY A 127 -2.93 0.39 8.47
C GLY A 127 -3.90 -0.74 8.12
N GLY A 128 -4.81 -1.08 9.04
CA GLY A 128 -5.83 -2.11 8.85
C GLY A 128 -5.26 -3.50 8.57
N LEU A 129 -6.03 -4.35 7.89
CA LEU A 129 -5.60 -5.72 7.58
C LEU A 129 -4.41 -5.77 6.63
N THR A 130 -4.25 -4.82 5.72
CA THR A 130 -3.08 -4.77 4.82
C THR A 130 -1.79 -4.67 5.63
N ASN A 131 -1.71 -3.71 6.57
CA ASN A 131 -0.52 -3.56 7.40
C ASN A 131 -0.30 -4.76 8.35
N PHE A 132 -1.39 -5.40 8.78
CA PHE A 132 -1.32 -6.63 9.56
C PHE A 132 -0.65 -7.76 8.77
N TYR A 133 -1.00 -7.95 7.48
CA TYR A 133 -0.34 -8.91 6.59
C TYR A 133 1.12 -8.54 6.31
N ASP A 134 1.43 -7.24 6.13
CA ASP A 134 2.80 -6.79 5.86
C ASP A 134 3.74 -6.98 7.05
N GLN A 135 3.27 -6.77 8.28
CA GLN A 135 4.15 -6.59 9.44
C GLN A 135 4.04 -7.70 10.51
N ALA A 136 2.87 -8.24 10.75
CA ALA A 136 2.59 -8.93 12.01
C ALA A 136 2.35 -10.44 11.93
N ILE A 137 1.83 -10.96 10.83
CA ILE A 137 1.26 -12.33 10.77
C ILE A 137 2.23 -13.42 11.27
N GLU A 138 3.53 -13.26 11.08
CA GLU A 138 4.48 -14.32 11.38
C GLU A 138 5.33 -14.08 12.65
N SER A 139 5.20 -12.91 13.24
CA SER A 139 6.03 -12.52 14.40
C SER A 139 5.29 -12.53 15.73
N ASP A 140 3.95 -12.58 15.72
CA ASP A 140 3.14 -12.55 16.93
C ASP A 140 2.28 -13.82 17.06
N PRO A 141 2.40 -14.57 18.17
CA PRO A 141 1.63 -15.80 18.40
C PRO A 141 0.12 -15.62 18.29
N CYS A 142 -0.41 -14.44 18.61
CA CYS A 142 -1.86 -14.20 18.52
C CYS A 142 -2.34 -13.98 17.08
N SER A 143 -1.46 -13.57 16.18
CA SER A 143 -1.84 -13.26 14.81
C SER A 143 -2.33 -14.49 14.03
N ASN A 144 -1.78 -15.66 14.30
CA ASN A 144 -2.17 -16.92 13.65
C ASN A 144 -3.63 -17.33 13.96
N TYR A 145 -4.19 -16.84 15.08
CA TYR A 145 -5.56 -17.14 15.49
C TYR A 145 -6.51 -15.97 15.24
N LEU A 146 -5.99 -14.84 14.83
CA LEU A 146 -6.78 -13.62 14.74
C LEU A 146 -7.53 -13.51 13.40
N ILE A 147 -7.00 -14.06 12.31
CA ILE A 147 -7.61 -13.97 10.99
C ILE A 147 -8.35 -15.26 10.62
N GLN A 148 -9.59 -15.08 10.18
CA GLN A 148 -10.43 -16.13 9.58
C GLN A 148 -10.66 -15.77 8.12
N SER A 149 -10.45 -16.72 7.20
CA SER A 149 -10.68 -16.54 5.77
C SER A 149 -11.37 -17.76 5.17
N SER A 150 -12.22 -17.52 4.18
CA SER A 150 -12.92 -18.56 3.42
C SER A 150 -12.28 -18.87 2.07
N VAL A 151 -11.21 -18.16 1.68
CA VAL A 151 -10.52 -18.45 0.42
C VAL A 151 -9.86 -19.84 0.45
N PRO A 152 -9.85 -20.57 -0.66
CA PRO A 152 -9.37 -21.95 -0.70
C PRO A 152 -7.84 -22.07 -0.89
N TYR A 153 -7.10 -21.00 -0.62
CA TYR A 153 -5.64 -20.93 -0.76
C TYR A 153 -5.03 -20.18 0.43
N LYS A 154 -3.72 -20.31 0.59
CA LYS A 154 -2.97 -19.57 1.62
C LYS A 154 -2.50 -18.22 1.07
N ILE A 155 -2.51 -17.21 1.91
CA ILE A 155 -1.94 -15.88 1.62
C ILE A 155 -0.60 -15.82 2.34
N VAL A 156 0.48 -15.58 1.59
CA VAL A 156 1.86 -15.55 2.09
C VAL A 156 2.35 -14.10 2.10
N SER A 157 2.83 -13.63 3.23
CA SER A 157 3.36 -12.27 3.34
C SER A 157 4.73 -12.14 2.64
N PRO A 158 5.09 -10.94 2.15
CA PRO A 158 6.45 -10.69 1.65
C PRO A 158 7.53 -11.02 2.66
N LYS A 159 7.28 -10.77 3.95
CA LYS A 159 8.23 -11.03 5.05
C LYS A 159 8.60 -12.51 5.15
N SER A 160 7.64 -13.43 5.01
CA SER A 160 7.91 -14.86 5.09
C SER A 160 8.80 -15.38 3.97
N LEU A 161 8.76 -14.72 2.81
CA LEU A 161 9.57 -15.07 1.65
C LEU A 161 10.98 -14.48 1.67
N LEU A 162 11.35 -13.67 2.65
CA LEU A 162 12.74 -13.17 2.78
C LEU A 162 13.74 -14.32 3.03
N ASN A 163 13.29 -15.42 3.59
CA ASN A 163 14.15 -16.58 3.82
C ASN A 163 14.27 -17.41 2.53
N ALA A 164 15.47 -17.51 1.97
CA ALA A 164 15.75 -18.31 0.78
C ALA A 164 15.32 -19.78 0.90
N LYS A 165 15.41 -20.38 2.12
CA LYS A 165 14.90 -21.72 2.38
C LYS A 165 13.39 -21.81 2.19
N THR A 166 12.65 -20.81 2.65
CA THR A 166 11.20 -20.71 2.46
C THR A 166 10.85 -20.58 0.98
N GLN A 167 11.54 -19.70 0.22
CA GLN A 167 11.31 -19.60 -1.23
C GLN A 167 11.53 -20.92 -1.94
N LYS A 168 12.62 -21.63 -1.64
CA LYS A 168 12.93 -22.94 -2.24
C LYS A 168 11.95 -24.06 -1.87
N SER A 169 11.14 -23.88 -0.84
CA SER A 169 10.07 -24.85 -0.50
C SER A 169 8.90 -24.81 -1.47
N TYR A 170 8.73 -23.71 -2.21
CA TYR A 170 7.67 -23.54 -3.20
C TYR A 170 8.12 -23.87 -4.62
N TYR A 171 7.14 -24.22 -5.46
CA TYR A 171 7.21 -24.08 -6.91
C TYR A 171 6.57 -22.73 -7.27
N ILE A 172 7.41 -21.74 -7.60
CA ILE A 172 6.97 -20.36 -7.82
C ILE A 172 6.58 -20.19 -9.28
N ILE A 173 5.35 -19.74 -9.54
CA ILE A 173 4.85 -19.42 -10.88
C ILE A 173 4.56 -17.92 -10.93
N ASP A 174 5.24 -17.22 -11.84
CA ASP A 174 5.00 -15.81 -12.13
C ASP A 174 4.01 -15.71 -13.29
N LEU A 175 2.83 -15.15 -13.01
CA LEU A 175 1.71 -15.03 -13.94
C LEU A 175 1.79 -13.78 -14.82
N ARG A 176 2.72 -12.86 -14.54
CA ARG A 176 2.88 -11.64 -15.32
C ARG A 176 3.29 -11.95 -16.76
N SER A 177 3.10 -10.98 -17.65
CA SER A 177 3.48 -11.12 -19.06
C SER A 177 4.97 -11.45 -19.20
N ASP A 178 5.33 -12.14 -20.28
CA ASP A 178 6.70 -12.52 -20.60
C ASP A 178 7.65 -11.31 -20.68
N SER A 179 7.16 -10.17 -21.17
CA SER A 179 7.93 -8.91 -21.24
C SER A 179 8.25 -8.38 -19.83
N ILE A 180 7.27 -8.36 -18.92
CA ILE A 180 7.47 -7.92 -17.54
C ILE A 180 8.43 -8.87 -16.83
N PHE A 181 8.21 -10.18 -16.93
CA PHE A 181 9.06 -11.18 -16.31
C PHE A 181 10.52 -11.10 -16.76
N LYS A 182 10.77 -10.80 -18.05
CA LYS A 182 12.10 -10.62 -18.60
C LYS A 182 12.68 -9.23 -18.36
N GLY A 183 11.91 -8.29 -17.82
CA GLY A 183 12.33 -6.89 -17.66
C GLY A 183 12.49 -6.15 -19.01
N ILE A 184 11.73 -6.53 -20.03
CA ILE A 184 11.75 -5.94 -21.36
C ILE A 184 10.64 -4.91 -21.48
N GLY A 185 10.93 -3.73 -21.98
CA GLY A 185 9.95 -2.65 -22.18
C GLY A 185 10.39 -1.34 -21.56
N SER A 186 9.58 -0.77 -20.67
CA SER A 186 9.86 0.50 -20.01
C SER A 186 10.97 0.40 -18.95
N GLU A 187 11.52 1.53 -18.54
CA GLU A 187 12.48 1.58 -17.43
C GLU A 187 11.88 1.04 -16.13
N ARG A 188 10.59 1.28 -15.88
CA ARG A 188 9.89 0.70 -14.75
C ARG A 188 9.96 -0.83 -14.77
N THR A 189 9.64 -1.45 -15.90
CA THR A 189 9.64 -2.92 -16.06
C THR A 189 10.98 -3.56 -15.71
N LYS A 190 12.10 -2.88 -16.01
CA LYS A 190 13.45 -3.34 -15.64
C LYS A 190 13.65 -3.39 -14.12
N THR A 191 12.99 -2.50 -13.38
CA THR A 191 13.11 -2.41 -11.91
C THR A 191 12.15 -3.33 -11.17
N GLU A 192 11.17 -3.91 -11.85
CA GLU A 192 10.14 -4.76 -11.22
C GLU A 192 10.70 -6.07 -10.67
N GLY A 193 11.78 -6.60 -11.28
CA GLY A 193 12.42 -7.82 -10.82
C GLY A 193 11.51 -9.05 -10.87
N ARG A 194 12.03 -10.18 -10.41
CA ARG A 194 11.28 -11.46 -10.27
C ARG A 194 11.95 -12.34 -9.23
N PHE A 195 11.28 -13.35 -8.76
CA PHE A 195 11.95 -14.45 -8.05
C PHE A 195 12.86 -15.22 -9.02
N CYS A 196 14.11 -15.46 -8.63
CA CYS A 196 15.13 -16.05 -9.53
C CYS A 196 14.74 -17.44 -10.02
N ASP A 197 14.13 -18.24 -9.14
CA ASP A 197 13.73 -19.61 -9.43
C ASP A 197 12.26 -19.71 -9.92
N ALA A 198 11.60 -18.59 -10.23
CA ALA A 198 10.22 -18.61 -10.72
C ALA A 198 10.14 -19.07 -12.18
N VAL A 199 9.11 -19.83 -12.47
CA VAL A 199 8.72 -20.19 -13.83
C VAL A 199 7.67 -19.19 -14.31
N ASN A 200 7.90 -18.56 -15.46
CA ASN A 200 6.89 -17.66 -16.01
C ASN A 200 5.87 -18.44 -16.85
N ILE A 201 4.62 -18.30 -16.47
CA ILE A 201 3.47 -18.78 -17.25
C ILE A 201 2.44 -17.65 -17.22
N PRO A 202 2.37 -16.79 -18.25
CA PRO A 202 1.42 -15.68 -18.29
C PRO A 202 -0.01 -16.11 -17.99
N PHE A 203 -0.76 -15.27 -17.27
CA PHE A 203 -2.06 -15.58 -16.69
C PHE A 203 -3.03 -16.26 -17.65
N GLU A 204 -3.23 -15.71 -18.86
CA GLU A 204 -4.15 -16.27 -19.85
C GLU A 204 -3.74 -17.68 -20.28
N LYS A 205 -2.43 -17.91 -20.47
CA LYS A 205 -1.89 -19.22 -20.78
C LYS A 205 -2.06 -20.19 -19.61
N PHE A 206 -1.88 -19.71 -18.38
CA PHE A 206 -2.06 -20.51 -17.18
C PHE A 206 -3.52 -20.94 -17.03
N MET A 207 -4.47 -20.03 -17.22
CA MET A 207 -5.90 -20.32 -17.11
C MET A 207 -6.43 -21.25 -18.19
N SER A 208 -5.86 -21.22 -19.41
CA SER A 208 -6.21 -22.09 -20.52
C SER A 208 -5.50 -23.45 -20.50
N GLY A 209 -4.53 -23.65 -19.59
CA GLY A 209 -3.66 -24.81 -19.55
C GLY A 209 -4.33 -26.11 -19.07
N GLU A 210 -3.76 -27.24 -19.47
CA GLU A 210 -4.16 -28.58 -19.07
C GLU A 210 -3.84 -28.86 -17.58
N ALA A 211 -4.28 -30.00 -17.08
CA ALA A 211 -4.04 -30.44 -15.71
C ALA A 211 -2.54 -30.43 -15.37
N MET A 212 -2.16 -29.63 -14.38
CA MET A 212 -0.79 -29.58 -13.88
C MET A 212 -0.66 -30.42 -12.61
N THR A 213 0.47 -31.07 -12.43
CA THR A 213 0.82 -31.77 -11.18
C THR A 213 2.10 -31.15 -10.62
N PHE A 214 2.11 -30.89 -9.32
CA PHE A 214 3.23 -30.26 -8.65
C PHE A 214 3.79 -31.15 -7.54
N LYS A 215 5.12 -31.23 -7.42
CA LYS A 215 5.81 -32.00 -6.37
C LYS A 215 6.06 -31.17 -5.10
N LYS A 216 5.79 -29.88 -5.15
CA LYS A 216 5.95 -28.92 -4.04
C LYS A 216 4.71 -28.04 -3.94
N PRO A 217 4.46 -27.41 -2.79
CA PRO A 217 3.48 -26.33 -2.68
C PRO A 217 3.68 -25.29 -3.78
N VAL A 218 2.59 -24.81 -4.34
CA VAL A 218 2.64 -23.79 -5.41
C VAL A 218 2.51 -22.40 -4.79
N LEU A 219 3.38 -21.50 -5.19
CA LEU A 219 3.24 -20.05 -4.92
C LEU A 219 2.98 -19.33 -6.25
N LEU A 220 1.81 -18.73 -6.37
CA LEU A 220 1.44 -17.91 -7.51
C LEU A 220 1.76 -16.45 -7.22
N VAL A 221 2.37 -15.79 -8.17
CA VAL A 221 2.68 -14.37 -8.09
C VAL A 221 2.27 -13.65 -9.37
N ASP A 222 1.67 -12.49 -9.22
CA ASP A 222 1.36 -11.53 -10.29
C ASP A 222 1.73 -10.12 -9.81
N GLU A 223 1.25 -9.08 -10.45
CA GLU A 223 1.65 -7.72 -10.07
C GLU A 223 1.00 -7.28 -8.74
N PHE A 224 -0.32 -7.54 -8.54
CA PHE A 224 -1.12 -7.03 -7.42
C PHE A 224 -1.92 -8.07 -6.65
N GLY A 225 -1.83 -9.36 -7.02
CA GLY A 225 -2.51 -10.47 -6.33
C GLY A 225 -3.85 -10.89 -6.94
N ASP A 226 -4.45 -10.13 -7.85
CA ASP A 226 -5.77 -10.44 -8.42
C ASP A 226 -5.74 -11.67 -9.35
N GLU A 227 -4.75 -11.75 -10.23
CA GLU A 227 -4.57 -12.89 -11.15
C GLU A 227 -4.16 -14.14 -10.37
N SER A 228 -3.28 -13.99 -9.39
CA SER A 228 -2.86 -15.06 -8.49
C SER A 228 -4.03 -15.67 -7.74
N ALA A 229 -4.94 -14.84 -7.22
CA ALA A 229 -6.12 -15.30 -6.50
C ALA A 229 -7.08 -16.10 -7.41
N LYS A 230 -7.35 -15.62 -8.63
CA LYS A 230 -8.16 -16.34 -9.64
C LYS A 230 -7.52 -17.69 -10.02
N ALA A 231 -6.21 -17.68 -10.28
CA ALA A 231 -5.45 -18.87 -10.64
C ALA A 231 -5.41 -19.89 -9.48
N ALA A 232 -5.24 -19.42 -8.23
CA ALA A 232 -5.26 -20.27 -7.05
C ALA A 232 -6.63 -20.96 -6.85
N ALA A 233 -7.72 -20.21 -7.00
CA ALA A 233 -9.07 -20.77 -6.92
C ALA A 233 -9.30 -21.84 -8.03
N MET A 234 -8.82 -21.60 -9.24
CA MET A 234 -8.88 -22.59 -10.33
C MET A 234 -8.06 -23.84 -10.02
N LEU A 235 -6.84 -23.74 -9.53
CA LEU A 235 -6.03 -24.90 -9.13
C LEU A 235 -6.73 -25.71 -8.02
N TYR A 236 -7.28 -25.01 -7.03
CA TYR A 236 -8.01 -25.66 -5.94
C TYR A 236 -9.24 -26.43 -6.45
N SER A 237 -10.00 -25.88 -7.41
CA SER A 237 -11.14 -26.56 -8.03
C SER A 237 -10.73 -27.81 -8.82
N LYS A 238 -9.51 -27.82 -9.38
CA LYS A 238 -8.90 -28.98 -10.05
C LYS A 238 -8.27 -30.00 -9.08
N GLY A 239 -8.42 -29.82 -7.76
CA GLY A 239 -7.94 -30.75 -6.74
C GLY A 239 -6.54 -30.47 -6.20
N ILE A 240 -5.84 -29.43 -6.66
CA ILE A 240 -4.54 -29.02 -6.15
C ILE A 240 -4.78 -28.12 -4.93
N LYS A 241 -4.55 -28.68 -3.73
CA LYS A 241 -4.95 -28.03 -2.46
C LYS A 241 -3.83 -27.20 -1.80
N ASP A 242 -2.58 -27.50 -2.10
CA ASP A 242 -1.43 -26.80 -1.49
C ASP A 242 -0.97 -25.65 -2.37
N VAL A 243 -1.82 -24.62 -2.42
CA VAL A 243 -1.63 -23.41 -3.24
C VAL A 243 -1.59 -22.20 -2.33
N SER A 244 -0.65 -21.31 -2.63
CA SER A 244 -0.47 -20.03 -1.96
C SER A 244 -0.40 -18.90 -2.99
N ILE A 245 -0.78 -17.70 -2.56
CA ILE A 245 -0.54 -16.46 -3.32
C ILE A 245 0.33 -15.53 -2.50
N LEU A 246 1.10 -14.67 -3.18
CA LEU A 246 1.85 -13.62 -2.53
C LEU A 246 0.91 -12.45 -2.22
N PHE A 247 0.86 -12.03 -0.96
CA PHE A 247 0.08 -10.87 -0.54
C PHE A 247 0.56 -9.63 -1.30
N ASP A 248 -0.38 -8.89 -1.89
CA ASP A 248 -0.14 -7.68 -2.68
C ASP A 248 0.83 -7.88 -3.87
N GLY A 249 1.04 -9.13 -4.27
CA GLY A 249 1.83 -9.52 -5.43
C GLY A 249 3.28 -9.03 -5.41
N MET A 250 3.82 -8.83 -6.61
CA MET A 250 5.19 -8.34 -6.78
C MET A 250 5.33 -6.86 -6.38
N ASP A 251 4.26 -6.07 -6.38
CA ASP A 251 4.31 -4.68 -5.90
C ASP A 251 4.56 -4.65 -4.39
N GLY A 252 3.80 -5.42 -3.62
CA GLY A 252 4.02 -5.59 -2.18
C GLY A 252 5.40 -6.15 -1.85
N TRP A 253 5.88 -7.14 -2.63
CA TRP A 253 7.23 -7.67 -2.48
C TRP A 253 8.31 -6.60 -2.65
N ARG A 254 8.25 -5.81 -3.73
CA ARG A 254 9.21 -4.72 -3.99
C ARG A 254 9.19 -3.68 -2.88
N ASP A 255 8.00 -3.25 -2.48
CA ASP A 255 7.85 -2.27 -1.39
C ASP A 255 8.49 -2.79 -0.10
N TYR A 256 8.20 -4.02 0.26
CA TYR A 256 8.75 -4.64 1.47
C TYR A 256 10.29 -4.74 1.42
N VAL A 257 10.85 -5.23 0.32
CA VAL A 257 12.28 -5.43 0.12
C VAL A 257 13.05 -4.10 0.14
N ILE A 258 12.55 -3.08 -0.55
CA ILE A 258 13.17 -1.74 -0.59
C ILE A 258 13.18 -1.10 0.81
N ASN A 259 12.09 -1.24 1.56
CA ASN A 259 11.99 -0.65 2.90
C ASN A 259 12.81 -1.39 3.96
N ASN A 260 13.12 -2.67 3.77
CA ASN A 260 13.79 -3.49 4.78
C ASN A 260 15.28 -3.78 4.51
N LYS A 261 15.91 -3.19 3.48
CA LYS A 261 17.35 -3.30 3.15
C LYS A 261 17.95 -4.72 3.03
N GLN A 262 17.13 -5.77 3.04
CA GLN A 262 17.60 -7.16 2.96
C GLN A 262 17.69 -7.67 1.52
N LEU A 263 18.05 -6.78 0.61
CA LEU A 263 18.00 -6.95 -0.85
C LEU A 263 19.00 -7.93 -1.45
N SER A 264 19.83 -8.60 -0.68
CA SER A 264 20.71 -9.64 -1.22
C SER A 264 19.97 -10.93 -1.57
N ILE A 265 18.65 -10.97 -1.36
CA ILE A 265 17.84 -12.19 -1.50
C ILE A 265 17.19 -12.20 -2.87
N SER A 266 17.76 -12.99 -3.77
CA SER A 266 17.13 -13.66 -4.92
C SER A 266 16.06 -12.91 -5.75
N ALA A 267 16.07 -11.58 -5.77
CA ALA A 267 15.35 -10.82 -6.78
C ALA A 267 16.24 -10.69 -8.02
N CYS A 268 15.91 -11.43 -9.06
CA CYS A 268 16.58 -11.30 -10.34
C CYS A 268 15.93 -10.13 -11.12
N GLY A 269 16.67 -9.03 -11.25
CA GLY A 269 16.31 -7.88 -12.05
C GLY A 269 17.40 -7.54 -13.07
N LEU A 270 17.06 -6.72 -14.05
CA LEU A 270 18.06 -6.13 -14.93
C LEU A 270 18.74 -4.94 -14.24
N PRO A 271 20.04 -4.76 -14.42
CA PRO A 271 20.73 -3.61 -13.87
C PRO A 271 20.20 -2.32 -14.50
N VAL A 272 19.84 -1.35 -13.66
CA VAL A 272 19.50 0.01 -14.06
C VAL A 272 20.63 0.94 -13.66
N GLY A 273 20.78 2.04 -14.41
CA GLY A 273 21.90 2.99 -14.19
C GLY A 273 21.72 3.92 -12.99
N TYR A 274 20.62 3.82 -12.22
CA TYR A 274 20.27 4.63 -11.06
C TYR A 274 19.96 3.74 -9.85
N SER A 275 19.88 4.35 -8.67
CA SER A 275 19.55 3.63 -7.42
C SER A 275 18.11 3.93 -7.00
N ILE A 276 17.49 2.98 -6.28
CA ILE A 276 16.15 3.16 -5.71
C ILE A 276 16.30 3.33 -4.21
N LEU A 277 15.66 4.37 -3.65
CA LEU A 277 15.68 4.71 -2.22
C LEU A 277 14.33 4.44 -1.59
N SER A 278 14.34 3.87 -0.39
CA SER A 278 13.19 3.93 0.51
C SER A 278 13.04 5.33 1.12
N GLY A 279 11.87 5.61 1.72
CA GLY A 279 11.65 6.85 2.48
C GLY A 279 12.66 7.05 3.60
N ASP A 280 13.05 5.97 4.30
CA ASP A 280 14.05 6.03 5.38
C ASP A 280 15.45 6.38 4.86
N GLN A 281 15.87 5.78 3.75
CA GLN A 281 17.15 6.08 3.12
C GLN A 281 17.19 7.52 2.63
N PHE A 282 16.10 8.00 2.03
CA PHE A 282 15.95 9.38 1.63
C PHE A 282 16.05 10.34 2.85
N ALA A 283 15.32 10.04 3.93
CA ALA A 283 15.40 10.83 5.17
C ALA A 283 16.83 10.85 5.77
N GLN A 284 17.58 9.75 5.68
CA GLN A 284 18.99 9.72 6.09
C GLN A 284 19.87 10.61 5.20
N MET A 285 19.64 10.58 3.88
CA MET A 285 20.38 11.43 2.94
C MET A 285 20.13 12.92 3.21
N THR A 286 18.88 13.32 3.51
CA THR A 286 18.58 14.74 3.84
C THR A 286 19.30 15.21 5.11
N LYS A 287 19.53 14.31 6.07
CA LYS A 287 20.28 14.62 7.31
C LYS A 287 21.80 14.73 7.11
N SER A 288 22.34 14.12 6.06
CA SER A 288 23.80 14.09 5.82
C SER A 288 24.37 15.43 5.35
N GLN A 289 23.53 16.43 5.07
CA GLN A 289 23.90 17.77 4.58
C GLN A 289 24.72 17.76 3.28
N GLN A 290 24.79 16.63 2.59
CA GLN A 290 25.47 16.58 1.29
C GLN A 290 24.65 17.34 0.24
N PRO A 291 25.31 18.06 -0.68
CA PRO A 291 24.61 18.76 -1.77
C PRO A 291 23.74 17.78 -2.57
N MET A 292 22.45 18.08 -2.66
CA MET A 292 21.52 17.30 -3.46
C MET A 292 20.50 18.21 -4.14
N THR A 293 20.01 17.78 -5.28
CA THR A 293 18.87 18.37 -5.96
C THR A 293 17.72 17.39 -5.90
N ILE A 294 16.57 17.81 -5.38
CA ILE A 294 15.34 17.01 -5.31
C ILE A 294 14.43 17.51 -6.42
N ILE A 295 14.06 16.62 -7.35
CA ILE A 295 13.26 16.94 -8.53
C ILE A 295 11.90 16.27 -8.42
N ASP A 296 10.85 17.09 -8.44
CA ASP A 296 9.47 16.66 -8.61
C ASP A 296 9.15 16.59 -10.11
N VAL A 297 8.86 15.38 -10.60
CA VAL A 297 8.55 15.17 -12.02
C VAL A 297 7.06 15.13 -12.32
N ARG A 298 6.22 15.42 -11.32
CA ARG A 298 4.77 15.59 -11.51
C ARG A 298 4.46 16.81 -12.37
N SER A 299 3.20 16.98 -12.72
CA SER A 299 2.76 18.22 -13.38
C SER A 299 2.97 19.46 -12.47
N LYS A 300 3.03 20.63 -13.07
CA LYS A 300 3.14 21.90 -12.32
C LYS A 300 1.92 22.13 -11.43
N GLU A 301 0.75 21.70 -11.87
CA GLU A 301 -0.51 21.76 -11.13
C GLU A 301 -0.47 20.88 -9.87
N GLU A 302 0.05 19.65 -9.98
CA GLU A 302 0.22 18.78 -8.81
C GLU A 302 1.27 19.33 -7.83
N PHE A 303 2.37 19.87 -8.35
CA PHE A 303 3.41 20.49 -7.52
C PHE A 303 2.89 21.69 -6.74
N THR A 304 2.03 22.52 -7.36
CA THR A 304 1.45 23.74 -6.73
C THR A 304 0.13 23.49 -6.01
N ASN A 305 -0.32 22.24 -5.88
CA ASN A 305 -1.62 21.85 -5.33
C ASN A 305 -2.81 22.46 -6.09
N ALA A 306 -2.69 22.64 -7.38
CA ALA A 306 -3.71 23.18 -8.26
C ALA A 306 -4.32 22.12 -9.20
N SER A 307 -4.03 20.83 -8.96
CA SER A 307 -4.62 19.74 -9.75
C SER A 307 -6.13 19.68 -9.54
N LYS A 308 -6.87 19.48 -10.64
CA LYS A 308 -8.31 19.22 -10.61
C LYS A 308 -8.68 17.94 -9.83
N ASN A 309 -7.76 17.00 -9.79
CA ASN A 309 -7.84 15.79 -8.96
C ASN A 309 -7.35 16.14 -7.56
N TYR A 310 -8.24 16.59 -6.69
CA TYR A 310 -7.91 17.07 -5.35
C TYR A 310 -7.02 16.10 -4.53
N TRP A 311 -7.16 14.79 -4.74
CA TRP A 311 -6.37 13.75 -4.08
C TRP A 311 -4.88 13.74 -4.47
N GLN A 312 -4.52 14.41 -5.58
CA GLN A 312 -3.13 14.61 -6.01
C GLN A 312 -2.47 15.84 -5.36
N ASN A 313 -3.27 16.70 -4.75
CA ASN A 313 -2.81 17.91 -4.07
C ASN A 313 -2.33 17.57 -2.65
N ILE A 314 -1.20 16.89 -2.54
CA ILE A 314 -0.67 16.35 -1.28
C ILE A 314 0.63 17.01 -0.82
N GLY A 315 0.87 18.25 -1.26
CA GLY A 315 2.08 18.99 -0.96
C GLY A 315 3.25 18.61 -1.87
N GLN A 316 4.44 18.94 -1.42
CA GLN A 316 5.71 18.68 -2.12
C GLN A 316 6.80 18.32 -1.12
N ILE A 317 7.85 17.65 -1.58
CA ILE A 317 9.04 17.40 -0.73
C ILE A 317 9.77 18.72 -0.51
N LYS A 318 10.20 18.96 0.73
CA LYS A 318 10.92 20.16 1.14
C LYS A 318 12.13 20.41 0.27
N ASN A 319 12.30 21.63 -0.21
CA ASN A 319 13.38 22.08 -1.12
C ASN A 319 13.38 21.38 -2.50
N ALA A 320 12.29 20.76 -2.91
CA ALA A 320 12.17 20.21 -4.25
C ALA A 320 11.97 21.33 -5.29
N ILE A 321 12.52 21.12 -6.48
CA ILE A 321 12.25 21.92 -7.67
C ILE A 321 11.30 21.16 -8.59
N SER A 322 10.38 21.87 -9.23
CA SER A 322 9.47 21.27 -10.22
C SER A 322 10.13 21.25 -11.59
N ILE A 323 10.33 20.04 -12.10
CA ILE A 323 10.72 19.79 -13.49
C ILE A 323 9.85 18.64 -13.99
N PRO A 324 8.71 18.90 -14.62
CA PRO A 324 7.86 17.85 -15.17
C PRO A 324 8.65 16.85 -16.02
N SER A 325 8.25 15.58 -15.97
CA SER A 325 8.96 14.49 -16.68
C SER A 325 9.22 14.79 -18.17
N THR A 326 8.30 15.50 -18.82
CA THR A 326 8.41 15.94 -20.23
C THR A 326 9.48 17.01 -20.45
N GLU A 327 9.86 17.76 -19.42
CA GLU A 327 10.83 18.87 -19.49
C GLU A 327 12.23 18.45 -19.02
N ILE A 328 12.41 17.23 -18.49
CA ILE A 328 13.67 16.81 -17.82
C ILE A 328 14.93 16.96 -18.70
N LYS A 329 14.80 16.70 -20.01
CA LYS A 329 15.95 16.73 -20.94
C LYS A 329 16.40 18.14 -21.31
N THR A 330 15.54 19.13 -21.20
CA THR A 330 15.75 20.50 -21.71
C THR A 330 15.75 21.57 -20.61
N SER A 331 15.47 21.18 -19.37
CA SER A 331 15.35 22.14 -18.25
C SER A 331 16.68 22.81 -17.90
N SER A 332 16.66 24.13 -17.83
CA SER A 332 17.78 24.94 -17.32
C SER A 332 17.94 24.88 -15.80
N LEU A 333 16.97 24.27 -15.08
CA LEU A 333 17.00 24.14 -13.61
C LEU A 333 17.86 22.95 -13.17
N LEU A 334 18.34 22.12 -14.10
CA LEU A 334 19.22 21.01 -13.76
C LEU A 334 20.59 21.53 -13.25
N PRO A 335 21.16 20.89 -12.19
CA PRO A 335 22.44 21.31 -11.65
C PRO A 335 23.56 21.18 -12.69
N SER A 336 24.49 22.13 -12.69
CA SER A 336 25.67 22.08 -13.58
C SER A 336 26.62 20.93 -13.23
N SER A 337 26.76 20.59 -11.95
CA SER A 337 27.61 19.49 -11.48
C SER A 337 26.98 18.13 -11.79
N LYS A 338 27.65 17.35 -12.62
CA LYS A 338 27.21 15.98 -12.97
C LYS A 338 27.48 14.94 -11.87
N THR A 339 28.17 15.32 -10.80
CA THR A 339 28.46 14.44 -9.65
C THR A 339 27.58 14.74 -8.44
N GLN A 340 26.74 15.78 -8.49
CA GLN A 340 25.77 16.08 -7.44
C GLN A 340 24.73 14.97 -7.33
N ASN A 341 24.25 14.69 -6.12
CA ASN A 341 23.16 13.76 -5.90
C ASN A 341 21.85 14.33 -6.43
N ILE A 342 21.15 13.59 -7.26
CA ILE A 342 19.82 13.96 -7.78
C ILE A 342 18.83 12.92 -7.31
N ILE A 343 17.79 13.35 -6.61
CA ILE A 343 16.68 12.53 -6.19
C ILE A 343 15.46 12.87 -7.04
N VAL A 344 14.91 11.89 -7.72
CA VAL A 344 13.72 12.04 -8.58
C VAL A 344 12.54 11.42 -7.85
N TYR A 345 11.42 12.12 -7.79
CA TYR A 345 10.18 11.58 -7.27
C TYR A 345 8.97 12.06 -8.07
N GLY A 346 7.88 11.30 -8.00
CA GLY A 346 6.57 11.63 -8.52
C GLY A 346 5.49 11.46 -7.45
N PHE A 347 4.24 11.28 -7.88
CA PHE A 347 3.16 10.99 -6.95
C PHE A 347 3.40 9.63 -6.24
N ASN A 348 3.63 8.57 -7.02
CA ASN A 348 4.00 7.22 -6.58
C ASN A 348 5.06 6.63 -7.52
N SER A 349 5.20 5.29 -7.61
CA SER A 349 6.15 4.61 -8.52
C SER A 349 5.64 4.48 -9.97
N GLN A 350 5.13 5.55 -10.56
CA GLN A 350 4.69 5.55 -11.96
C GLN A 350 5.87 5.55 -12.95
N PRO A 351 5.66 5.14 -14.22
CA PRO A 351 6.72 4.99 -15.21
C PRO A 351 7.59 6.24 -15.43
N GLU A 352 6.98 7.43 -15.37
CA GLU A 352 7.65 8.70 -15.65
C GLU A 352 8.81 9.03 -14.69
N ILE A 353 8.81 8.51 -13.46
CA ILE A 353 9.92 8.74 -12.53
C ILE A 353 11.17 7.95 -12.97
N PHE A 354 10.98 6.73 -13.45
CA PHE A 354 12.06 5.86 -13.91
C PHE A 354 12.64 6.34 -15.26
N GLU A 355 11.75 6.76 -16.18
CA GLU A 355 12.16 7.37 -17.44
C GLU A 355 12.92 8.69 -17.23
N SER A 356 12.51 9.49 -16.24
CA SER A 356 13.22 10.72 -15.87
C SER A 356 14.60 10.41 -15.29
N ALA A 357 14.70 9.39 -14.42
CA ALA A 357 15.97 8.95 -13.87
C ALA A 357 16.92 8.44 -14.96
N LYS A 358 16.41 7.66 -15.93
CA LYS A 358 17.19 7.25 -17.10
C LYS A 358 17.65 8.44 -17.92
N ALA A 359 16.76 9.39 -18.22
CA ALA A 359 17.10 10.60 -18.97
C ALA A 359 18.23 11.39 -18.31
N LEU A 360 18.22 11.53 -16.98
CA LEU A 360 19.31 12.16 -16.24
C LEU A 360 20.63 11.38 -16.34
N LYS A 361 20.57 10.05 -16.31
CA LYS A 361 21.77 9.21 -16.56
C LYS A 361 22.32 9.42 -17.97
N ASP A 362 21.45 9.47 -18.97
CA ASP A 362 21.82 9.72 -20.38
C ASP A 362 22.43 11.13 -20.55
N LEU A 363 22.01 12.12 -19.75
CA LEU A 363 22.61 13.45 -19.68
C LEU A 363 23.95 13.49 -18.90
N GLY A 364 24.45 12.35 -18.42
CA GLY A 364 25.75 12.20 -17.79
C GLY A 364 25.77 12.42 -16.27
N TYR A 365 24.60 12.55 -15.60
CA TYR A 365 24.56 12.62 -14.14
C TYR A 365 24.92 11.27 -13.52
N LYS A 366 25.90 11.28 -12.59
CA LYS A 366 26.47 10.04 -12.03
C LYS A 366 25.65 9.48 -10.89
N ASN A 367 25.11 10.33 -10.03
CA ASN A 367 24.43 9.97 -8.78
C ASN A 367 22.94 10.28 -8.90
N VAL A 368 22.18 9.40 -9.53
CA VAL A 368 20.73 9.53 -9.72
C VAL A 368 20.02 8.49 -8.87
N TYR A 369 19.02 8.95 -8.11
CA TYR A 369 18.22 8.14 -7.19
C TYR A 369 16.74 8.35 -7.50
N VAL A 370 15.97 7.28 -7.43
CA VAL A 370 14.50 7.29 -7.51
C VAL A 370 13.95 7.06 -6.10
N LEU A 371 13.08 7.94 -5.64
CA LEU A 371 12.35 7.75 -4.39
C LEU A 371 11.18 6.78 -4.64
N HIS A 372 11.29 5.58 -4.10
CA HIS A 372 10.26 4.56 -4.22
C HIS A 372 8.94 5.00 -3.60
N GLY A 373 7.84 4.77 -4.33
CA GLY A 373 6.49 5.16 -3.91
C GLY A 373 6.23 6.67 -3.86
N GLY A 374 7.22 7.49 -4.23
CA GLY A 374 7.09 8.94 -4.33
C GLY A 374 6.61 9.62 -3.05
N ILE A 375 6.01 10.81 -3.21
CA ILE A 375 5.49 11.60 -2.08
C ILE A 375 4.31 10.92 -1.39
N TRP A 376 3.49 10.18 -2.13
CA TRP A 376 2.35 9.44 -1.57
C TRP A 376 2.83 8.42 -0.52
N ARG A 377 3.87 7.64 -0.83
CA ARG A 377 4.39 6.61 0.08
C ARG A 377 5.04 7.22 1.32
N LEU A 378 5.74 8.35 1.19
CA LEU A 378 6.27 9.06 2.36
C LEU A 378 5.16 9.43 3.34
N ARG A 379 4.09 10.02 2.84
CA ARG A 379 2.93 10.41 3.65
C ARG A 379 2.19 9.21 4.21
N TRP A 380 1.93 8.21 3.37
CA TRP A 380 1.28 6.98 3.81
C TRP A 380 2.08 6.30 4.94
N ALA A 381 3.38 6.15 4.78
CA ALA A 381 4.24 5.52 5.78
C ALA A 381 4.26 6.32 7.09
N SER A 382 4.35 7.66 7.01
CA SER A 382 4.36 8.51 8.20
C SER A 382 3.09 8.36 9.06
N HIS A 383 1.95 8.10 8.46
CA HIS A 383 0.65 8.02 9.14
C HIS A 383 0.25 6.58 9.50
N ASN A 384 0.75 5.59 8.78
CA ASN A 384 0.27 4.21 8.91
C ASN A 384 1.29 3.25 9.50
N LEU A 385 2.59 3.57 9.47
CA LEU A 385 3.64 2.72 10.02
C LEU A 385 4.15 3.24 11.37
N LYS A 386 4.38 2.33 12.30
CA LYS A 386 4.90 2.64 13.63
C LYS A 386 6.29 3.31 13.52
N ASN A 387 6.49 4.38 14.29
CA ASN A 387 7.75 5.14 14.35
C ASN A 387 8.19 5.78 13.02
N LYS A 388 7.26 6.08 12.09
CA LYS A 388 7.59 6.72 10.81
C LYS A 388 7.07 8.15 10.67
N MET A 389 6.49 8.74 11.72
CA MET A 389 5.95 10.12 11.68
C MET A 389 6.96 11.16 11.17
N TYR A 390 8.26 10.96 11.42
CA TYR A 390 9.32 11.86 10.97
C TYR A 390 9.39 12.02 9.42
N LEU A 391 8.83 11.08 8.67
CA LEU A 391 8.77 11.19 7.21
C LEU A 391 7.84 12.32 6.76
N ASN A 392 6.86 12.70 7.59
CA ASN A 392 5.98 13.82 7.30
C ASN A 392 6.71 15.17 7.34
N ASP A 393 7.78 15.28 8.12
CA ASP A 393 8.59 16.51 8.21
C ASP A 393 9.33 16.83 6.90
N LEU A 394 9.42 15.84 6.01
CA LEU A 394 10.01 15.99 4.68
C LEU A 394 9.03 16.60 3.66
N VAL A 395 7.74 16.67 3.99
CA VAL A 395 6.68 17.15 3.11
C VAL A 395 6.17 18.50 3.60
N VAL A 396 5.99 19.43 2.68
CA VAL A 396 5.54 20.81 2.98
C VAL A 396 4.37 21.21 2.08
N ASN A 397 3.70 22.29 2.43
CA ASN A 397 2.61 22.89 1.66
C ASN A 397 1.44 21.92 1.39
N VAL A 398 1.16 21.04 2.36
CA VAL A 398 0.00 20.17 2.26
C VAL A 398 -1.27 20.99 2.47
N PRO A 399 -2.28 20.94 1.58
CA PRO A 399 -3.56 21.59 1.80
C PRO A 399 -4.26 21.03 3.05
N ALA A 400 -4.93 21.90 3.82
CA ALA A 400 -5.61 21.52 5.07
C ALA A 400 -6.68 20.42 4.87
N GLU A 401 -7.32 20.38 3.70
CA GLU A 401 -8.26 19.31 3.35
C GLU A 401 -7.61 17.93 3.17
N ASN A 402 -6.29 17.89 2.98
CA ASN A 402 -5.49 16.68 2.74
C ASN A 402 -4.47 16.40 3.86
N GLU A 403 -4.50 17.14 4.96
CA GLU A 403 -3.71 16.89 6.17
C GLU A 403 -4.18 15.69 6.98
#